data_8945f6bde37f8260d9d3f15ab9444787
#
_entry.id   8945f6bde37f8260d9d3f15ab9444787
#
_cell.length_a   1.000
_cell.length_b   1.000
_cell.length_c   1.000
_cell.angle_alpha   90.00
_cell.angle_beta   90.00
_cell.angle_gamma   90.00
#
_symmetry.space_group_name_H-M   'P 1'
#
loop_
_entity.id
_entity.type
_entity.pdbx_description
1 polymer ?
#
loop_
_entity_poly.entity_id
_entity_poly.type
_entity_poly.pdbx_seq_one_letter_code
_entity_poly.pdbx_strand_id
1 'polypeptide(L)'
;LYTEMFTNVGTIRNSGIEITLNGVPVKHKNFQWSSYLTFSSNKNILEKFTNDEFTNGTYKTGWLSGDIAVFSQRMEEGKSLGTFYGPVWLGVDEFGNDKFKNQMPDGKVPEDKWEVIGNAYPDFIMGWSNTFTWKNWDCSFALRASIGGEVLNSYRLYYENFSTLGLKNILRSQLDNPQFTGNQLYSSKYVEDASYLKMDNFSVGYVLKNISTYIYNMRIYLAAQDLFCISGYKGVNPEV
;
A
#
# COMPACT_ATOMS: atom_id res chain seq x y z
N LEU A 1 13.49 35.62 -23.92
CA LEU A 1 12.71 35.41 -22.71
C LEU A 1 12.49 33.90 -22.55
N TYR A 2 13.03 33.29 -21.50
CA TYR A 2 12.78 31.90 -21.16
C TYR A 2 11.39 31.82 -20.52
N THR A 3 10.54 30.91 -21.00
CA THR A 3 9.19 30.68 -20.48
C THR A 3 9.18 29.61 -19.36
N GLU A 4 10.25 28.83 -19.25
CA GLU A 4 10.39 27.76 -18.25
C GLU A 4 11.85 27.72 -17.77
N MET A 5 12.04 27.44 -16.49
CA MET A 5 13.35 27.26 -15.86
C MET A 5 13.30 26.09 -14.86
N PHE A 6 14.30 25.20 -14.94
CA PHE A 6 14.49 24.18 -13.93
C PHE A 6 15.28 24.75 -12.76
N THR A 7 14.69 24.71 -11.57
CA THR A 7 15.34 25.18 -10.34
C THR A 7 15.01 24.24 -9.16
N ASN A 8 15.90 24.17 -8.18
CA ASN A 8 15.65 23.42 -6.93
C ASN A 8 14.84 24.30 -5.99
N VAL A 9 13.58 23.92 -5.76
CA VAL A 9 12.63 24.67 -4.93
C VAL A 9 12.34 24.04 -3.58
N GLY A 10 12.87 22.81 -3.30
CA GLY A 10 12.49 22.11 -2.09
C GLY A 10 13.62 21.34 -1.41
N THR A 11 13.44 21.12 -0.11
CA THR A 11 14.29 20.26 0.73
C THR A 11 13.44 19.15 1.35
N ILE A 12 13.87 17.90 1.18
CA ILE A 12 13.21 16.74 1.74
C ILE A 12 14.15 16.13 2.77
N ARG A 13 13.62 15.85 3.97
CA ARG A 13 14.31 15.09 4.99
C ARG A 13 13.73 13.69 5.10
N ASN A 14 14.62 12.68 4.99
CA ASN A 14 14.31 11.30 5.32
C ASN A 14 15.04 10.93 6.61
N SER A 15 14.34 10.32 7.56
CA SER A 15 14.89 9.82 8.80
C SER A 15 14.26 8.48 9.17
N GLY A 16 15.08 7.53 9.57
CA GLY A 16 14.56 6.19 9.84
C GLY A 16 15.53 5.30 10.58
N ILE A 17 15.08 4.09 10.82
CA ILE A 17 15.86 3.01 11.46
C ILE A 17 15.77 1.79 10.57
N GLU A 18 16.92 1.18 10.31
CA GLU A 18 17.03 -0.10 9.60
C GLU A 18 17.76 -1.10 10.49
N ILE A 19 17.20 -2.29 10.63
CA ILE A 19 17.76 -3.37 11.44
C ILE A 19 17.83 -4.62 10.57
N THR A 20 18.99 -5.26 10.55
CA THR A 20 19.18 -6.56 9.91
C THR A 20 19.77 -7.52 10.93
N LEU A 21 19.06 -8.62 11.16
CA LEU A 21 19.52 -9.72 12.03
C LEU A 21 19.66 -10.98 11.18
N ASN A 22 20.86 -11.57 11.23
CA ASN A 22 21.13 -12.84 10.58
C ASN A 22 21.80 -13.78 11.56
N GLY A 23 21.31 -15.01 11.67
CA GLY A 23 21.85 -15.96 12.63
C GLY A 23 21.39 -17.40 12.41
N VAL A 24 22.01 -18.26 13.17
CA VAL A 24 21.65 -19.68 13.28
C VAL A 24 21.23 -19.95 14.72
N PRO A 25 19.96 -19.66 15.09
CA PRO A 25 19.46 -19.78 16.47
C PRO A 25 19.59 -21.19 17.03
N VAL A 26 19.44 -22.20 16.18
CA VAL A 26 19.57 -23.60 16.58
C VAL A 26 20.46 -24.37 15.63
N LYS A 27 21.48 -25.03 16.17
CA LYS A 27 22.37 -25.91 15.40
C LYS A 27 22.70 -27.17 16.21
N HIS A 28 22.22 -28.31 15.72
CA HIS A 28 22.49 -29.65 16.22
C HIS A 28 23.02 -30.56 15.12
N LYS A 29 23.50 -31.75 15.45
CA LYS A 29 24.06 -32.71 14.49
C LYS A 29 23.16 -32.97 13.28
N ASN A 30 21.84 -33.04 13.51
CA ASN A 30 20.87 -33.40 12.46
C ASN A 30 19.83 -32.30 12.20
N PHE A 31 19.92 -31.15 12.85
CA PHE A 31 18.96 -30.05 12.72
C PHE A 31 19.68 -28.70 12.75
N GLN A 32 19.35 -27.86 11.78
CA GLN A 32 19.78 -26.47 11.77
C GLN A 32 18.61 -25.58 11.39
N TRP A 33 18.47 -24.49 12.13
CA TRP A 33 17.59 -23.36 11.79
C TRP A 33 18.43 -22.14 11.55
N SER A 34 18.29 -21.56 10.36
CA SER A 34 18.88 -20.27 9.99
C SER A 34 17.74 -19.28 9.81
N SER A 35 17.91 -18.08 10.35
CA SER A 35 16.90 -17.02 10.30
C SER A 35 17.54 -15.71 9.87
N TYR A 36 16.85 -14.98 8.99
CA TYR A 36 17.22 -13.67 8.49
C TYR A 36 16.02 -12.74 8.62
N LEU A 37 16.17 -11.69 9.43
CA LEU A 37 15.14 -10.68 9.70
C LEU A 37 15.63 -9.31 9.24
N THR A 38 14.79 -8.59 8.52
CA THR A 38 14.96 -7.17 8.19
C THR A 38 13.80 -6.37 8.73
N PHE A 39 14.09 -5.19 9.23
CA PHE A 39 13.11 -4.20 9.65
C PHE A 39 13.56 -2.83 9.17
N SER A 40 12.64 -2.06 8.58
CA SER A 40 12.89 -0.69 8.15
C SER A 40 11.69 0.18 8.49
N SER A 41 11.94 1.30 9.15
CA SER A 41 10.97 2.38 9.37
C SER A 41 11.59 3.68 8.91
N ASN A 42 10.91 4.39 8.00
CA ASN A 42 11.42 5.63 7.43
C ASN A 42 10.31 6.68 7.41
N LYS A 43 10.63 7.87 7.92
CA LYS A 43 9.77 9.05 7.88
C LYS A 43 10.31 10.05 6.86
N ASN A 44 9.46 10.38 5.90
CA ASN A 44 9.72 11.36 4.85
C ASN A 44 8.97 12.66 5.18
N ILE A 45 9.64 13.80 5.12
CA ILE A 45 9.05 15.13 5.35
C ILE A 45 9.60 16.12 4.32
N LEU A 46 8.71 16.85 3.68
CA LEU A 46 9.04 18.03 2.88
C LEU A 46 9.31 19.21 3.83
N GLU A 47 10.58 19.50 4.13
CA GLU A 47 10.95 20.52 5.10
C GLU A 47 10.75 21.94 4.55
N LYS A 48 11.08 22.14 3.29
CA LYS A 48 10.95 23.42 2.61
C LYS A 48 10.52 23.20 1.17
N PHE A 49 9.57 23.99 0.72
CA PHE A 49 9.04 23.94 -0.64
C PHE A 49 8.78 25.36 -1.18
N THR A 50 9.58 26.32 -0.74
CA THR A 50 9.52 27.71 -1.14
C THR A 50 10.93 28.27 -1.34
N ASN A 51 11.06 29.21 -2.26
CA ASN A 51 12.22 30.06 -2.43
C ASN A 51 11.74 31.45 -2.85
N ASP A 52 12.67 32.36 -3.20
CA ASP A 52 12.34 33.76 -3.56
C ASP A 52 11.46 33.84 -4.81
N GLU A 53 11.49 32.84 -5.68
CA GLU A 53 10.73 32.80 -6.95
C GLU A 53 9.45 31.95 -6.83
N PHE A 54 9.47 30.87 -6.00
CA PHE A 54 8.36 29.98 -5.77
C PHE A 54 7.87 30.11 -4.33
N THR A 55 6.78 30.86 -4.14
CA THR A 55 6.24 31.22 -2.81
C THR A 55 4.99 30.44 -2.40
N ASN A 56 4.46 29.58 -3.28
CA ASN A 56 3.15 28.95 -3.06
C ASN A 56 3.18 27.87 -1.96
N GLY A 57 4.32 27.24 -1.66
CA GLY A 57 4.48 26.25 -0.59
C GLY A 57 3.69 24.96 -0.74
N THR A 58 2.87 24.83 -1.80
CA THR A 58 2.04 23.64 -2.07
C THR A 58 2.05 23.27 -3.55
N TYR A 59 1.99 21.97 -3.84
CA TYR A 59 1.87 21.47 -5.21
C TYR A 59 0.97 20.24 -5.25
N LYS A 60 -0.02 20.25 -6.15
CA LYS A 60 -1.00 19.16 -6.31
C LYS A 60 -0.45 18.06 -7.21
N THR A 61 -0.60 16.81 -6.81
CA THR A 61 -0.17 15.61 -7.53
C THR A 61 -1.25 14.53 -7.52
N GLY A 62 -1.00 13.39 -8.21
CA GLY A 62 -1.93 12.28 -8.21
C GLY A 62 -3.23 12.60 -8.94
N TRP A 63 -3.15 13.10 -10.18
CA TRP A 63 -4.31 13.43 -10.99
C TRP A 63 -5.18 12.19 -11.27
N LEU A 64 -6.45 12.27 -10.92
CA LEU A 64 -7.49 11.30 -11.24
C LEU A 64 -8.27 11.78 -12.47
N SER A 65 -8.20 11.01 -13.56
CA SER A 65 -8.80 11.37 -14.84
C SER A 65 -10.29 11.03 -14.91
N GLY A 66 -10.93 11.38 -16.03
CA GLY A 66 -12.33 11.09 -16.32
C GLY A 66 -13.30 11.92 -15.49
N ASP A 67 -14.39 11.31 -15.05
CA ASP A 67 -15.48 11.99 -14.34
C ASP A 67 -15.08 12.53 -12.96
N ILE A 68 -13.97 12.03 -12.38
CA ILE A 68 -13.48 12.45 -11.07
C ILE A 68 -12.73 13.80 -11.19
N ALA A 69 -11.80 13.91 -12.14
CA ALA A 69 -11.06 15.14 -12.50
C ALA A 69 -10.51 15.94 -11.30
N VAL A 70 -9.78 15.28 -10.39
CA VAL A 70 -9.26 15.87 -9.16
C VAL A 70 -7.83 15.38 -8.86
N PHE A 71 -7.04 16.19 -8.16
CA PHE A 71 -5.77 15.76 -7.59
C PHE A 71 -5.99 15.09 -6.24
N SER A 72 -5.48 13.88 -6.07
CA SER A 72 -5.66 13.08 -4.85
C SER A 72 -4.60 13.35 -3.79
N GLN A 73 -3.48 13.93 -4.16
CA GLN A 73 -2.35 14.19 -3.27
C GLN A 73 -1.91 15.64 -3.33
N ARG A 74 -1.32 16.11 -2.24
CA ARG A 74 -0.73 17.45 -2.15
C ARG A 74 0.62 17.39 -1.43
N MET A 75 1.64 17.93 -2.04
CA MET A 75 2.91 18.25 -1.41
C MET A 75 2.77 19.57 -0.67
N GLU A 76 3.09 19.58 0.61
CA GLU A 76 2.97 20.73 1.50
C GLU A 76 4.11 20.70 2.53
N GLU A 77 4.67 21.86 2.88
CA GLU A 77 5.72 21.97 3.90
C GLU A 77 5.26 21.36 5.23
N GLY A 78 6.15 20.61 5.87
CA GLY A 78 5.90 19.88 7.12
C GLY A 78 5.13 18.58 6.97
N LYS A 79 4.71 18.20 5.75
CA LYS A 79 3.98 16.95 5.46
C LYS A 79 4.86 15.94 4.72
N SER A 80 4.42 14.68 4.71
CA SER A 80 5.00 13.63 3.88
C SER A 80 4.64 13.87 2.40
N LEU A 81 5.55 13.47 1.49
CA LEU A 81 5.30 13.56 0.05
C LEU A 81 4.11 12.73 -0.42
N GLY A 82 3.84 11.59 0.23
CA GLY A 82 2.73 10.69 -0.08
C GLY A 82 1.40 11.07 0.57
N THR A 83 1.19 12.32 0.98
CA THR A 83 -0.01 12.75 1.70
C THR A 83 -1.22 12.82 0.77
N PHE A 84 -2.26 12.02 1.06
CA PHE A 84 -3.59 12.13 0.46
C PHE A 84 -4.34 13.31 1.08
N TYR A 85 -5.01 14.09 0.23
CA TYR A 85 -5.69 15.31 0.63
C TYR A 85 -7.05 15.40 -0.03
N GLY A 86 -8.12 15.50 0.78
CA GLY A 86 -9.47 15.46 0.23
C GLY A 86 -10.56 15.65 1.29
N PRO A 87 -11.83 15.51 0.87
CA PRO A 87 -12.99 15.52 1.77
C PRO A 87 -12.95 14.36 2.75
N VAL A 88 -13.31 14.62 4.00
CA VAL A 88 -13.50 13.58 5.03
C VAL A 88 -14.92 13.04 4.94
N TRP A 89 -15.08 11.78 4.61
CA TRP A 89 -16.35 11.09 4.55
C TRP A 89 -16.83 10.69 5.96
N LEU A 90 -18.11 10.92 6.26
CA LEU A 90 -18.74 10.65 7.55
C LEU A 90 -19.78 9.54 7.51
N GLY A 91 -19.99 8.92 6.36
CA GLY A 91 -21.03 7.91 6.17
C GLY A 91 -22.06 8.34 5.14
N VAL A 92 -23.25 7.75 5.22
CA VAL A 92 -24.40 8.05 4.37
C VAL A 92 -25.55 8.61 5.20
N ASP A 93 -26.41 9.40 4.59
CA ASP A 93 -27.66 9.85 5.17
C ASP A 93 -28.77 8.78 5.06
N GLU A 94 -29.96 9.08 5.55
CA GLU A 94 -31.15 8.20 5.50
C GLU A 94 -31.68 7.95 4.06
N PHE A 95 -31.22 8.79 3.10
CA PHE A 95 -31.57 8.67 1.68
C PHE A 95 -30.48 7.97 0.86
N GLY A 96 -29.36 7.58 1.49
CA GLY A 96 -28.21 6.93 0.84
C GLY A 96 -27.23 7.88 0.15
N ASN A 97 -27.28 9.19 0.44
CA ASN A 97 -26.30 10.14 -0.07
C ASN A 97 -25.08 10.20 0.84
N ASP A 98 -23.90 10.39 0.24
CA ASP A 98 -22.67 10.57 1.00
C ASP A 98 -22.70 11.85 1.84
N LYS A 99 -22.27 11.74 3.10
CA LYS A 99 -22.08 12.86 4.03
C LYS A 99 -20.59 13.13 4.21
N PHE A 100 -20.25 14.40 4.16
CA PHE A 100 -18.87 14.83 4.36
C PHE A 100 -18.78 15.89 5.48
N LYS A 101 -17.62 15.95 6.11
CA LYS A 101 -17.26 17.04 7.01
C LYS A 101 -17.21 18.34 6.21
N ASN A 102 -17.77 19.43 6.76
CA ASN A 102 -17.83 20.74 6.08
C ASN A 102 -18.56 20.74 4.73
N GLN A 103 -19.50 19.85 4.53
CA GLN A 103 -20.31 19.79 3.31
C GLN A 103 -21.21 21.01 3.17
N MET A 104 -21.26 21.59 1.98
CA MET A 104 -22.15 22.69 1.61
C MET A 104 -23.57 22.16 1.28
N PRO A 105 -24.59 23.02 1.25
CA PRO A 105 -25.96 22.62 0.88
C PRO A 105 -26.09 22.01 -0.52
N ASP A 106 -25.17 22.30 -1.42
CA ASP A 106 -25.11 21.71 -2.77
C ASP A 106 -24.44 20.31 -2.81
N GLY A 107 -24.10 19.76 -1.65
CA GLY A 107 -23.47 18.44 -1.51
C GLY A 107 -21.95 18.44 -1.70
N LYS A 108 -21.32 19.58 -2.05
CA LYS A 108 -19.86 19.66 -2.30
C LYS A 108 -19.12 20.06 -1.02
N VAL A 109 -17.82 19.74 -1.01
CA VAL A 109 -16.88 20.24 0.00
C VAL A 109 -15.85 21.13 -0.71
N PRO A 110 -15.80 22.43 -0.39
CA PRO A 110 -14.83 23.34 -0.96
C PRO A 110 -13.39 22.87 -0.67
N GLU A 111 -12.48 23.07 -1.60
CA GLU A 111 -11.11 22.58 -1.49
C GLU A 111 -10.33 23.20 -0.31
N ASP A 112 -10.68 24.42 0.10
CA ASP A 112 -10.13 25.08 1.29
C ASP A 112 -10.54 24.41 2.61
N LYS A 113 -11.52 23.50 2.57
CA LYS A 113 -12.02 22.69 3.70
C LYS A 113 -11.55 21.23 3.65
N TRP A 114 -10.74 20.88 2.65
CA TRP A 114 -10.15 19.55 2.58
C TRP A 114 -9.10 19.37 3.68
N GLU A 115 -8.91 18.12 4.06
CA GLU A 115 -7.99 17.73 5.12
C GLU A 115 -7.03 16.62 4.63
N VAL A 116 -6.02 16.33 5.42
CA VAL A 116 -5.20 15.13 5.21
C VAL A 116 -6.08 13.92 5.52
N ILE A 117 -6.22 13.04 4.55
CA ILE A 117 -7.08 11.84 4.62
C ILE A 117 -6.29 10.53 4.55
N GLY A 118 -4.97 10.62 4.50
CA GLY A 118 -4.08 9.46 4.53
C GLY A 118 -2.67 9.78 4.07
N ASN A 119 -1.80 8.74 4.14
CA ASN A 119 -0.41 8.80 3.70
C ASN A 119 -0.01 7.48 3.04
N ALA A 120 0.58 7.55 1.86
CA ALA A 120 1.00 6.38 1.11
C ALA A 120 2.23 5.65 1.70
N TYR A 121 3.02 6.30 2.57
CA TYR A 121 4.21 5.68 3.15
C TYR A 121 3.86 4.82 4.35
N PRO A 122 4.34 3.57 4.40
CA PRO A 122 4.14 2.69 5.56
C PRO A 122 4.93 3.19 6.78
N ASP A 123 4.44 2.86 7.97
CA ASP A 123 5.13 3.11 9.24
C ASP A 123 6.39 2.24 9.35
N PHE A 124 6.30 0.98 8.89
CA PHE A 124 7.44 0.09 8.78
C PHE A 124 7.22 -1.05 7.77
N ILE A 125 8.32 -1.58 7.29
CA ILE A 125 8.39 -2.78 6.44
C ILE A 125 9.25 -3.81 7.15
N MET A 126 8.84 -5.08 7.10
CA MET A 126 9.56 -6.19 7.70
C MET A 126 9.66 -7.36 6.70
N GLY A 127 10.85 -7.97 6.64
CA GLY A 127 11.09 -9.22 5.92
C GLY A 127 11.62 -10.28 6.87
N TRP A 128 11.11 -11.51 6.81
CA TRP A 128 11.56 -12.61 7.65
C TRP A 128 11.69 -13.91 6.86
N SER A 129 12.94 -14.30 6.60
CA SER A 129 13.28 -15.52 5.89
C SER A 129 13.83 -16.57 6.84
N ASN A 130 13.36 -17.80 6.69
CA ASN A 130 13.78 -18.92 7.51
C ASN A 130 14.14 -20.12 6.65
N THR A 131 15.17 -20.83 7.07
CA THR A 131 15.59 -22.09 6.47
C THR A 131 15.82 -23.12 7.58
N PHE A 132 15.19 -24.27 7.44
CA PHE A 132 15.31 -25.40 8.33
C PHE A 132 15.91 -26.56 7.57
N THR A 133 16.89 -27.22 8.14
CA THR A 133 17.40 -28.52 7.66
C THR A 133 17.30 -29.54 8.76
N TRP A 134 16.72 -30.69 8.46
CA TRP A 134 16.61 -31.82 9.38
C TRP A 134 16.93 -33.14 8.69
N LYS A 135 18.12 -33.68 8.98
CA LYS A 135 18.64 -34.86 8.28
C LYS A 135 18.69 -34.66 6.76
N ASN A 136 17.74 -35.26 6.03
CA ASN A 136 17.61 -35.15 4.59
C ASN A 136 16.49 -34.19 4.15
N TRP A 137 15.74 -33.62 5.09
CA TRP A 137 14.71 -32.64 4.82
C TRP A 137 15.27 -31.23 4.82
N ASP A 138 14.79 -30.43 3.92
CA ASP A 138 14.93 -28.97 3.96
C ASP A 138 13.57 -28.30 3.82
N CYS A 139 13.39 -27.19 4.53
CA CYS A 139 12.21 -26.35 4.45
C CYS A 139 12.65 -24.90 4.51
N SER A 140 12.09 -24.06 3.66
CA SER A 140 12.33 -22.62 3.70
C SER A 140 11.05 -21.85 3.43
N PHE A 141 10.92 -20.69 4.06
CA PHE A 141 9.87 -19.74 3.75
C PHE A 141 10.35 -18.30 3.95
N ALA A 142 9.73 -17.37 3.23
CA ALA A 142 9.92 -15.93 3.41
C ALA A 142 8.57 -15.25 3.58
N LEU A 143 8.48 -14.46 4.64
CA LEU A 143 7.36 -13.58 4.96
C LEU A 143 7.78 -12.14 4.75
N ARG A 144 6.86 -11.33 4.26
CA ARG A 144 7.02 -9.88 4.16
C ARG A 144 5.77 -9.20 4.72
N ALA A 145 5.98 -8.13 5.48
CA ALA A 145 4.91 -7.30 5.99
C ALA A 145 5.20 -5.83 5.66
N SER A 146 4.18 -5.09 5.32
CA SER A 146 4.15 -3.63 5.28
C SER A 146 3.01 -3.18 6.17
N ILE A 147 3.28 -2.33 7.14
CA ILE A 147 2.29 -1.92 8.12
C ILE A 147 2.22 -0.40 8.14
N GLY A 148 0.98 0.11 8.23
CA GLY A 148 0.68 1.53 7.99
C GLY A 148 0.73 1.84 6.50
N GLY A 149 0.50 3.07 6.15
CA GLY A 149 0.35 3.48 4.77
C GLY A 149 -1.04 3.19 4.22
N GLU A 150 -1.54 4.14 3.50
CA GLU A 150 -2.83 4.03 2.83
C GLU A 150 -2.66 4.05 1.33
N VAL A 151 -3.60 3.46 0.65
CA VAL A 151 -3.69 3.45 -0.82
C VAL A 151 -5.04 3.96 -1.28
N LEU A 152 -5.05 4.76 -2.34
CA LEU A 152 -6.29 5.15 -2.98
C LEU A 152 -6.85 3.97 -3.79
N ASN A 153 -7.97 3.41 -3.36
CA ASN A 153 -8.69 2.40 -4.11
C ASN A 153 -9.47 3.05 -5.27
N SER A 154 -8.73 3.40 -6.32
CA SER A 154 -9.30 4.02 -7.53
C SER A 154 -10.31 3.11 -8.21
N TYR A 155 -10.12 1.77 -8.14
CA TYR A 155 -11.05 0.80 -8.69
C TYR A 155 -12.44 0.92 -8.04
N ARG A 156 -12.52 1.01 -6.71
CA ARG A 156 -13.77 1.27 -6.01
C ARG A 156 -14.32 2.66 -6.35
N LEU A 157 -13.48 3.68 -6.37
CA LEU A 157 -13.89 5.04 -6.69
C LEU A 157 -14.57 5.15 -8.07
N TYR A 158 -14.05 4.44 -9.10
CA TYR A 158 -14.61 4.49 -10.45
C TYR A 158 -15.77 3.54 -10.69
N TYR A 159 -15.86 2.42 -9.97
CA TYR A 159 -16.82 1.36 -10.24
C TYR A 159 -17.87 1.11 -9.14
N GLU A 160 -17.74 1.73 -7.97
CA GLU A 160 -18.81 1.80 -6.96
C GLU A 160 -19.75 2.99 -7.24
N ASN A 161 -20.32 3.07 -8.44
CA ASN A 161 -21.12 4.21 -8.85
C ASN A 161 -22.38 3.76 -9.63
N PHE A 162 -23.55 3.85 -9.01
CA PHE A 162 -24.82 3.51 -9.62
C PHE A 162 -25.21 4.41 -10.80
N SER A 163 -24.79 5.67 -10.81
CA SER A 163 -25.13 6.59 -11.90
C SER A 163 -24.57 6.15 -13.25
N THR A 164 -23.57 5.25 -13.24
CA THR A 164 -22.96 4.72 -14.46
C THR A 164 -23.52 3.37 -14.90
N LEU A 165 -24.54 2.84 -14.18
CA LEU A 165 -25.18 1.58 -14.54
C LEU A 165 -25.84 1.71 -15.92
N GLY A 166 -25.54 0.75 -16.80
CA GLY A 166 -25.97 0.77 -18.21
C GLY A 166 -24.95 1.40 -19.17
N LEU A 167 -24.00 2.20 -18.68
CA LEU A 167 -22.89 2.72 -19.48
C LEU A 167 -21.61 1.90 -19.29
N LYS A 168 -21.36 1.42 -18.07
CA LYS A 168 -20.23 0.56 -17.71
C LYS A 168 -20.62 -0.42 -16.59
N ASN A 169 -19.81 -1.45 -16.40
CA ASN A 169 -19.99 -2.38 -15.29
C ASN A 169 -19.72 -1.66 -13.95
N ILE A 170 -20.47 -2.05 -12.93
CA ILE A 170 -20.29 -1.60 -11.55
C ILE A 170 -19.84 -2.77 -10.68
N LEU A 171 -19.23 -2.46 -9.52
CA LEU A 171 -18.85 -3.47 -8.55
C LEU A 171 -20.07 -4.13 -7.91
N ARG A 172 -19.98 -5.44 -7.69
CA ARG A 172 -21.05 -6.21 -7.03
C ARG A 172 -21.33 -5.69 -5.62
N SER A 173 -20.31 -5.20 -4.90
CA SER A 173 -20.45 -4.57 -3.58
C SER A 173 -21.47 -3.45 -3.56
N GLN A 174 -21.68 -2.78 -4.69
CA GLN A 174 -22.67 -1.73 -4.82
C GLN A 174 -24.11 -2.28 -4.86
N LEU A 175 -24.32 -3.51 -5.32
CA LEU A 175 -25.64 -4.16 -5.32
C LEU A 175 -26.08 -4.57 -3.91
N ASP A 176 -25.13 -4.83 -3.04
CA ASP A 176 -25.37 -5.20 -1.65
C ASP A 176 -25.75 -3.97 -0.80
N ASN A 177 -25.58 -2.74 -1.33
CA ASN A 177 -25.95 -1.50 -0.68
C ASN A 177 -26.78 -0.60 -1.61
N PRO A 178 -28.05 -0.98 -1.90
CA PRO A 178 -28.92 -0.31 -2.89
C PRO A 178 -29.29 1.14 -2.54
N GLN A 179 -28.98 1.62 -1.33
CA GLN A 179 -29.24 3.00 -0.91
C GLN A 179 -28.28 4.02 -1.51
N PHE A 180 -27.23 3.55 -2.20
CA PHE A 180 -26.21 4.37 -2.83
C PHE A 180 -26.67 4.87 -4.20
N THR A 181 -27.37 6.00 -4.25
CA THR A 181 -27.92 6.57 -5.50
C THR A 181 -27.14 7.75 -6.05
N GLY A 182 -26.23 8.33 -5.26
CA GLY A 182 -25.47 9.53 -5.61
C GLY A 182 -24.19 9.25 -6.41
N ASN A 183 -23.65 10.31 -7.02
CA ASN A 183 -22.32 10.26 -7.63
C ASN A 183 -21.26 10.06 -6.55
N GLN A 184 -20.37 9.11 -6.79
CA GLN A 184 -19.23 8.88 -5.90
C GLN A 184 -18.22 10.00 -6.07
N LEU A 185 -17.87 10.65 -4.98
CA LEU A 185 -16.84 11.69 -4.95
C LEU A 185 -15.56 11.14 -4.33
N TYR A 186 -14.42 11.55 -4.86
CA TYR A 186 -13.13 11.33 -4.21
C TYR A 186 -13.17 11.82 -2.76
N SER A 187 -12.78 10.96 -1.82
CA SER A 187 -12.81 11.26 -0.38
C SER A 187 -12.05 10.20 0.43
N SER A 188 -11.98 10.39 1.74
CA SER A 188 -11.40 9.39 2.67
C SER A 188 -12.06 8.01 2.64
N LYS A 189 -13.27 7.88 2.06
CA LYS A 189 -13.97 6.60 1.84
C LYS A 189 -13.15 5.62 0.98
N TYR A 190 -12.34 6.14 0.07
CA TYR A 190 -11.58 5.36 -0.90
C TYR A 190 -10.08 5.31 -0.61
N VAL A 191 -9.62 6.00 0.43
CA VAL A 191 -8.27 5.90 0.96
C VAL A 191 -8.29 4.84 2.04
N GLU A 192 -7.69 3.68 1.76
CA GLU A 192 -7.81 2.47 2.57
C GLU A 192 -6.45 2.07 3.13
N ASP A 193 -6.47 1.42 4.30
CA ASP A 193 -5.28 0.80 4.89
C ASP A 193 -4.71 -0.25 3.94
N ALA A 194 -3.44 -0.07 3.55
CA ALA A 194 -2.68 -0.96 2.69
C ALA A 194 -1.78 -1.94 3.46
N SER A 195 -1.98 -2.08 4.77
CA SER A 195 -1.21 -3.02 5.58
C SER A 195 -1.43 -4.46 5.12
N TYR A 196 -0.35 -5.22 5.06
CA TYR A 196 -0.41 -6.63 4.70
C TYR A 196 0.68 -7.47 5.34
N LEU A 197 0.40 -8.78 5.44
CA LEU A 197 1.35 -9.85 5.69
C LEU A 197 1.26 -10.85 4.55
N LYS A 198 2.37 -11.09 3.85
CA LYS A 198 2.44 -11.96 2.68
C LYS A 198 3.49 -13.05 2.87
N MET A 199 3.21 -14.25 2.37
CA MET A 199 4.23 -15.30 2.19
C MET A 199 4.69 -15.29 0.73
N ASP A 200 5.88 -14.72 0.48
CA ASP A 200 6.43 -14.58 -0.86
C ASP A 200 6.87 -15.92 -1.45
N ASN A 201 7.44 -16.80 -0.63
CA ASN A 201 7.81 -18.13 -1.06
C ASN A 201 7.76 -19.14 0.09
N PHE A 202 7.53 -20.38 -0.29
CA PHE A 202 7.62 -21.56 0.56
C PHE A 202 8.23 -22.71 -0.25
N SER A 203 9.12 -23.47 0.36
CA SER A 203 9.67 -24.68 -0.26
C SER A 203 9.93 -25.73 0.80
N VAL A 204 9.59 -26.97 0.49
CA VAL A 204 9.97 -28.15 1.28
C VAL A 204 10.57 -29.20 0.34
N GLY A 205 11.70 -29.77 0.72
CA GLY A 205 12.43 -30.74 -0.08
C GLY A 205 12.94 -31.92 0.74
N TYR A 206 13.19 -33.01 0.05
CA TYR A 206 13.81 -34.20 0.60
C TYR A 206 14.94 -34.69 -0.31
N VAL A 207 16.11 -34.93 0.25
CA VAL A 207 17.30 -35.39 -0.47
C VAL A 207 17.44 -36.89 -0.28
N LEU A 208 17.27 -37.63 -1.36
CA LEU A 208 17.60 -39.04 -1.46
C LEU A 208 19.09 -39.18 -1.76
N LYS A 209 19.83 -39.93 -0.93
CA LYS A 209 21.28 -40.17 -1.07
C LYS A 209 21.57 -41.57 -1.53
N ASN A 210 22.64 -41.76 -2.30
CA ASN A 210 23.16 -43.05 -2.75
C ASN A 210 22.07 -43.92 -3.43
N ILE A 211 21.31 -43.35 -4.36
CA ILE A 211 20.24 -44.05 -5.06
C ILE A 211 20.77 -45.15 -5.97
N SER A 212 21.86 -44.86 -6.67
CA SER A 212 22.52 -45.82 -7.55
C SER A 212 24.00 -45.43 -7.77
N THR A 213 24.75 -46.26 -8.45
CA THR A 213 26.15 -45.98 -8.86
C THR A 213 26.26 -44.73 -9.73
N TYR A 214 25.20 -44.37 -10.45
CA TYR A 214 25.17 -43.21 -11.37
C TYR A 214 24.47 -41.97 -10.77
N ILE A 215 23.63 -42.15 -9.77
CA ILE A 215 22.85 -41.06 -9.12
C ILE A 215 23.20 -41.03 -7.64
N TYR A 216 24.12 -40.14 -7.30
CA TYR A 216 24.58 -40.01 -5.91
C TYR A 216 23.55 -39.27 -5.03
N ASN A 217 22.96 -38.18 -5.52
CA ASN A 217 21.94 -37.42 -4.81
C ASN A 217 20.80 -37.05 -5.76
N MET A 218 19.56 -37.12 -5.27
CA MET A 218 18.36 -36.60 -5.94
C MET A 218 17.53 -35.84 -4.92
N ARG A 219 17.17 -34.60 -5.22
CA ARG A 219 16.27 -33.81 -4.38
C ARG A 219 14.89 -33.76 -5.04
N ILE A 220 13.89 -34.18 -4.31
CA ILE A 220 12.46 -33.99 -4.64
C ILE A 220 11.95 -32.85 -3.77
N TYR A 221 11.25 -31.87 -4.36
CA TYR A 221 10.76 -30.74 -3.60
C TYR A 221 9.41 -30.26 -4.13
N LEU A 222 8.65 -29.61 -3.21
CA LEU A 222 7.47 -28.82 -3.50
C LEU A 222 7.82 -27.37 -3.21
N ALA A 223 7.44 -26.46 -4.11
CA ALA A 223 7.61 -25.03 -3.93
C ALA A 223 6.33 -24.29 -4.32
N ALA A 224 6.03 -23.21 -3.59
CA ALA A 224 4.92 -22.32 -3.85
C ALA A 224 5.40 -20.87 -3.74
N GLN A 225 4.86 -20.00 -4.58
CA GLN A 225 5.09 -18.55 -4.55
C GLN A 225 3.77 -17.86 -4.29
N ASP A 226 3.82 -16.70 -3.63
CA ASP A 226 2.64 -15.87 -3.32
C ASP A 226 1.52 -16.69 -2.65
N LEU A 227 1.88 -17.53 -1.67
CA LEU A 227 1.00 -18.54 -1.11
C LEU A 227 -0.23 -17.93 -0.41
N PHE A 228 -0.05 -16.80 0.26
CA PHE A 228 -1.13 -16.00 0.81
C PHE A 228 -0.71 -14.54 0.99
N CYS A 229 -1.72 -13.67 0.98
CA CYS A 229 -1.62 -12.27 1.40
C CYS A 229 -2.81 -11.98 2.34
N ILE A 230 -2.51 -11.58 3.56
CA ILE A 230 -3.51 -11.18 4.56
C ILE A 230 -3.50 -9.66 4.59
N SER A 231 -4.61 -9.02 4.23
CA SER A 231 -4.78 -7.58 4.22
C SER A 231 -6.23 -7.21 4.48
N GLY A 232 -6.46 -6.02 5.01
CA GLY A 232 -7.78 -5.38 5.11
C GLY A 232 -8.19 -4.62 3.84
N TYR A 233 -7.25 -4.45 2.89
CA TYR A 233 -7.50 -3.73 1.64
C TYR A 233 -8.57 -4.41 0.78
N LYS A 234 -9.51 -3.63 0.27
CA LYS A 234 -10.65 -4.14 -0.52
C LYS A 234 -10.40 -4.18 -2.02
N GLY A 235 -9.20 -3.80 -2.47
CA GLY A 235 -8.77 -3.90 -3.85
C GLY A 235 -8.12 -5.24 -4.18
N VAL A 236 -7.50 -5.31 -5.38
CA VAL A 236 -6.91 -6.55 -5.89
C VAL A 236 -5.60 -6.91 -5.18
N ASN A 237 -4.76 -5.92 -4.92
CA ASN A 237 -3.44 -6.13 -4.31
C ASN A 237 -3.05 -4.88 -3.50
N PRO A 238 -2.70 -5.02 -2.19
CA PRO A 238 -2.27 -3.89 -1.38
C PRO A 238 -0.85 -3.40 -1.69
N GLU A 239 -0.08 -4.10 -2.52
CA GLU A 239 1.28 -3.76 -2.92
C GLU A 239 1.36 -2.77 -4.09
N VAL A 240 0.28 -2.08 -4.45
CA VAL A 240 0.20 -1.18 -5.61
C VAL A 240 0.90 0.14 -5.37
#